data_f727eb34ffbbadbcbeaf8e8b7512edc5
#
_entry.id   f727eb34ffbbadbcbeaf8e8b7512edc5
#
_cell.length_a   1.000
_cell.length_b   1.000
_cell.length_c   1.000
_cell.angle_alpha   90.00
_cell.angle_beta   90.00
_cell.angle_gamma   90.00
#
_symmetry.space_group_name_H-M   'P 1'
#
loop_
_entity.id
_entity.type
_entity.pdbx_description
1 polymer ?
#
loop_
_entity_poly.entity_id
_entity_poly.type
_entity_poly.pdbx_seq_one_letter_code
_entity_poly.pdbx_strand_id
1 'polypeptide(L)'
;AAPAAATPVAGGRPYVQARVATTPAEPVAGEEFTLRVDLVDGSTGRPVDDLTVHHEALAHLVVTSADGSYFRHVHPLRAAPGRLEVRLRAERPGRYLAHAELEREESGGQLVAASFDVRGEATAAPIGDAPVAGPDVPRTQPAAPVAGRPTTVELAVPAGVRPWLGMTGHLLVRNQDGDFLGHVHEMGSPGSRLRFTFSFPEPGRYLAWIQYATGDRIVTTPFTVDVTASEARR
;
A
#
# COMPACT_ATOMS: atom_id res chain seq x y z
N ALA A 1 11.24 4.90 19.81
CA ALA A 1 10.24 4.00 20.39
C ALA A 1 9.88 2.97 19.33
N ALA A 2 9.89 1.67 19.67
CA ALA A 2 9.43 0.65 18.76
C ALA A 2 7.92 0.88 18.48
N PRO A 3 7.43 0.68 17.24
CA PRO A 3 6.02 0.80 16.97
C PRO A 3 5.25 -0.20 17.85
N ALA A 4 4.13 0.26 18.42
CA ALA A 4 3.25 -0.61 19.18
C ALA A 4 2.82 -1.78 18.27
N ALA A 5 3.11 -2.99 18.69
CA ALA A 5 2.68 -4.17 17.95
C ALA A 5 1.15 -4.15 17.88
N ALA A 6 0.61 -4.25 16.67
CA ALA A 6 -0.83 -4.39 16.50
C ALA A 6 -1.29 -5.60 17.30
N THR A 7 -2.28 -5.41 18.17
CA THR A 7 -2.84 -6.50 18.98
C THR A 7 -3.50 -7.49 18.02
N PRO A 8 -3.12 -8.77 18.01
CA PRO A 8 -3.76 -9.74 17.16
C PRO A 8 -5.24 -9.84 17.48
N VAL A 9 -6.06 -9.98 16.44
CA VAL A 9 -7.50 -10.17 16.61
C VAL A 9 -7.73 -11.47 17.39
N ALA A 10 -8.44 -11.40 18.50
CA ALA A 10 -8.74 -12.57 19.32
C ALA A 10 -9.54 -13.60 18.50
N GLY A 11 -9.05 -14.85 18.45
CA GLY A 11 -9.71 -15.97 17.77
C GLY A 11 -9.17 -16.34 16.40
N GLY A 12 -8.24 -15.56 15.82
CA GLY A 12 -7.59 -15.90 14.56
C GLY A 12 -6.23 -16.59 14.74
N ARG A 13 -5.57 -16.89 13.61
CA ARG A 13 -4.18 -17.33 13.57
C ARG A 13 -3.27 -16.23 14.14
N PRO A 14 -2.13 -16.58 14.75
CA PRO A 14 -1.17 -15.57 15.22
C PRO A 14 -0.76 -14.61 14.12
N TYR A 15 -0.41 -13.38 14.52
CA TYR A 15 0.06 -12.39 13.57
C TYR A 15 1.33 -12.87 12.85
N VAL A 16 1.49 -12.40 11.62
CA VAL A 16 2.64 -12.70 10.77
C VAL A 16 3.74 -11.68 11.05
N GLN A 17 4.97 -12.16 11.10
CA GLN A 17 6.16 -11.32 11.04
C GLN A 17 6.72 -11.36 9.62
N ALA A 18 7.09 -10.20 9.09
CA ALA A 18 7.73 -10.08 7.79
C ALA A 18 9.20 -9.70 7.92
N ARG A 19 10.02 -10.28 7.05
CA ARG A 19 11.38 -9.84 6.79
C ARG A 19 11.52 -9.61 5.31
N VAL A 20 12.17 -8.52 4.93
CA VAL A 20 12.47 -8.26 3.52
C VAL A 20 13.96 -8.44 3.26
N ALA A 21 14.26 -8.95 2.08
CA ALA A 21 15.60 -8.99 1.53
C ALA A 21 15.54 -8.67 0.04
N THR A 22 16.64 -8.19 -0.50
CA THR A 22 16.76 -7.87 -1.92
C THR A 22 17.83 -8.73 -2.60
N THR A 23 17.66 -8.96 -3.89
CA THR A 23 18.68 -9.58 -4.72
C THR A 23 18.88 -8.69 -5.95
N PRO A 24 20.05 -8.03 -6.09
CA PRO A 24 21.22 -8.09 -5.19
C PRO A 24 20.90 -7.55 -3.78
N ALA A 25 21.75 -7.90 -2.80
CA ALA A 25 21.56 -7.52 -1.39
C ALA A 25 21.58 -6.00 -1.17
N GLU A 26 22.27 -5.29 -2.04
CA GLU A 26 22.35 -3.82 -2.10
C GLU A 26 21.83 -3.38 -3.48
N PRO A 27 20.52 -3.18 -3.64
CA PRO A 27 19.95 -2.75 -4.91
C PRO A 27 20.39 -1.32 -5.24
N VAL A 28 20.59 -1.06 -6.52
CA VAL A 28 21.04 0.23 -7.04
C VAL A 28 19.89 0.92 -7.78
N ALA A 29 19.76 2.22 -7.57
CA ALA A 29 18.76 3.03 -8.27
C ALA A 29 18.92 2.91 -9.79
N GLY A 30 17.80 2.71 -10.48
CA GLY A 30 17.77 2.50 -11.93
C GLY A 30 17.98 1.05 -12.38
N GLU A 31 18.35 0.14 -11.50
CA GLU A 31 18.53 -1.27 -11.80
C GLU A 31 17.34 -2.11 -11.30
N GLU A 32 17.08 -3.22 -11.98
CA GLU A 32 16.07 -4.19 -11.53
C GLU A 32 16.63 -5.02 -10.37
N PHE A 33 15.80 -5.25 -9.38
CA PHE A 33 16.10 -6.15 -8.26
C PHE A 33 14.87 -6.97 -7.88
N THR A 34 15.10 -8.09 -7.24
CA THR A 34 14.02 -8.89 -6.64
C THR A 34 13.86 -8.50 -5.18
N LEU A 35 12.65 -8.08 -4.81
CA LEU A 35 12.27 -7.94 -3.41
C LEU A 35 11.63 -9.26 -2.94
N ARG A 36 12.22 -9.83 -1.91
CA ARG A 36 11.73 -11.03 -1.23
C ARG A 36 11.10 -10.62 0.10
N VAL A 37 9.93 -11.17 0.38
CA VAL A 37 9.24 -11.04 1.65
C VAL A 37 9.13 -12.42 2.26
N ASP A 38 9.87 -12.67 3.33
CA ASP A 38 9.78 -13.89 4.13
C ASP A 38 8.76 -13.67 5.26
N LEU A 39 7.75 -14.52 5.31
CA LEU A 39 6.64 -14.48 6.25
C LEU A 39 6.77 -15.64 7.24
N VAL A 40 6.81 -15.32 8.52
CA VAL A 40 6.85 -16.32 9.59
C VAL A 40 5.70 -16.11 10.57
N ASP A 41 5.19 -17.22 11.07
CA ASP A 41 4.19 -17.25 12.12
C ASP A 41 4.78 -16.71 13.42
N GLY A 42 4.15 -15.71 14.01
CA GLY A 42 4.65 -14.98 15.17
C GLY A 42 4.73 -15.83 16.46
N SER A 43 4.03 -16.95 16.51
CA SER A 43 4.05 -17.86 17.69
C SER A 43 5.05 -19.02 17.55
N THR A 44 5.24 -19.50 16.32
CA THR A 44 6.03 -20.72 16.08
C THR A 44 7.36 -20.46 15.38
N GLY A 45 7.50 -19.30 14.74
CA GLY A 45 8.64 -18.96 13.89
C GLY A 45 8.70 -19.79 12.59
N ARG A 46 7.68 -20.59 12.29
CA ARG A 46 7.63 -21.38 11.06
C ARG A 46 7.20 -20.52 9.88
N PRO A 47 7.62 -20.88 8.64
CA PRO A 47 7.09 -20.23 7.44
C PRO A 47 5.56 -20.27 7.40
N VAL A 48 4.95 -19.16 7.01
CA VAL A 48 3.50 -19.05 6.80
C VAL A 48 3.16 -19.61 5.43
N ASP A 49 2.37 -20.67 5.37
CA ASP A 49 1.99 -21.31 4.11
C ASP A 49 0.47 -21.45 3.93
N ASP A 50 -0.28 -20.88 4.83
CA ASP A 50 -1.74 -20.88 4.89
C ASP A 50 -2.35 -19.50 4.48
N LEU A 51 -1.71 -18.82 3.53
CA LEU A 51 -2.26 -17.61 2.95
C LEU A 51 -3.46 -17.94 2.08
N THR A 52 -4.53 -17.15 2.24
CA THR A 52 -5.71 -17.19 1.38
C THR A 52 -5.64 -16.13 0.28
N VAL A 53 -6.28 -16.42 -0.84
CA VAL A 53 -6.42 -15.44 -1.92
C VAL A 53 -7.46 -14.40 -1.51
N HIS A 54 -7.04 -13.14 -1.46
CA HIS A 54 -7.89 -11.99 -1.21
C HIS A 54 -7.74 -10.99 -2.37
N HIS A 55 -8.86 -10.59 -2.98
CA HIS A 55 -8.83 -9.72 -4.17
C HIS A 55 -7.85 -10.21 -5.25
N GLU A 56 -7.99 -11.47 -5.64
CA GLU A 56 -7.20 -12.13 -6.69
C GLU A 56 -5.69 -12.28 -6.42
N ALA A 57 -5.22 -11.98 -5.21
CA ALA A 57 -3.82 -12.11 -4.83
C ALA A 57 -3.62 -12.76 -3.45
N LEU A 58 -2.47 -13.40 -3.23
CA LEU A 58 -2.08 -13.93 -1.93
C LEU A 58 -1.62 -12.83 -0.96
N ALA A 59 -1.11 -11.74 -1.49
CA ALA A 59 -0.75 -10.56 -0.74
C ALA A 59 -0.75 -9.33 -1.66
N HIS A 60 -1.14 -8.20 -1.11
CA HIS A 60 -1.00 -6.89 -1.73
C HIS A 60 0.22 -6.21 -1.12
N LEU A 61 1.22 -5.94 -1.93
CA LEU A 61 2.46 -5.33 -1.48
C LEU A 61 2.53 -3.88 -1.96
N VAL A 62 2.54 -2.97 -1.02
CA VAL A 62 2.71 -1.54 -1.29
C VAL A 62 4.13 -1.13 -0.93
N VAL A 63 4.89 -0.71 -1.92
CA VAL A 63 6.26 -0.23 -1.75
C VAL A 63 6.30 1.27 -2.02
N THR A 64 6.81 2.02 -1.06
CA THR A 64 6.95 3.48 -1.18
C THR A 64 8.34 3.92 -0.76
N SER A 65 8.89 4.97 -1.38
CA SER A 65 10.02 5.68 -0.78
C SER A 65 9.60 6.41 0.50
N ALA A 66 10.55 6.72 1.36
CA ALA A 66 10.25 7.42 2.62
C ALA A 66 9.56 8.77 2.36
N ASP A 67 9.95 9.49 1.31
CA ASP A 67 9.36 10.78 0.90
C ASP A 67 8.05 10.64 0.12
N GLY A 68 7.63 9.42 -0.24
CA GLY A 68 6.42 9.14 -1.00
C GLY A 68 6.50 9.45 -2.50
N SER A 69 7.66 9.81 -3.02
CA SER A 69 7.85 10.09 -4.46
C SER A 69 7.83 8.82 -5.31
N TYR A 70 8.09 7.67 -4.71
CA TYR A 70 7.94 6.35 -5.32
C TYR A 70 6.76 5.63 -4.71
N PHE A 71 5.96 5.02 -5.54
CA PHE A 71 4.84 4.18 -5.14
C PHE A 71 4.70 3.02 -6.13
N ARG A 72 4.58 1.81 -5.59
CA ARG A 72 4.17 0.61 -6.34
C ARG A 72 3.19 -0.19 -5.50
N HIS A 73 2.09 -0.57 -6.12
CA HIS A 73 1.15 -1.56 -5.59
C HIS A 73 1.27 -2.80 -6.48
N VAL A 74 1.84 -3.84 -5.94
CA VAL A 74 2.21 -5.06 -6.68
C VAL A 74 1.74 -6.32 -5.94
N HIS A 75 1.65 -7.42 -6.67
CA HIS A 75 1.18 -8.70 -6.15
C HIS A 75 2.33 -9.70 -6.27
N PRO A 76 3.07 -9.92 -5.18
CA PRO A 76 4.20 -10.83 -5.20
C PRO A 76 3.74 -12.27 -5.38
N LEU A 77 4.54 -13.07 -6.04
CA LEU A 77 4.28 -14.49 -6.30
C LEU A 77 4.92 -15.35 -5.21
N ARG A 78 4.27 -16.47 -4.88
CA ARG A 78 4.85 -17.46 -3.98
C ARG A 78 6.05 -18.13 -4.65
N ALA A 79 7.22 -17.98 -4.06
CA ALA A 79 8.46 -18.62 -4.48
C ALA A 79 8.79 -19.90 -3.67
N ALA A 80 8.37 -19.94 -2.39
CA ALA A 80 8.51 -21.07 -1.49
C ALA A 80 7.50 -20.92 -0.32
N PRO A 81 7.33 -21.93 0.53
CA PRO A 81 6.57 -21.78 1.77
C PRO A 81 7.05 -20.56 2.57
N GLY A 82 6.12 -19.67 2.92
CA GLY A 82 6.41 -18.43 3.62
C GLY A 82 7.24 -17.40 2.83
N ARG A 83 7.45 -17.60 1.54
CA ARG A 83 8.26 -16.68 0.73
C ARG A 83 7.50 -16.16 -0.45
N LEU A 84 7.41 -14.84 -0.53
CA LEU A 84 6.85 -14.10 -1.67
C LEU A 84 7.97 -13.30 -2.34
N GLU A 85 7.93 -13.20 -3.67
CA GLU A 85 8.92 -12.45 -4.45
C GLU A 85 8.25 -11.60 -5.52
N VAL A 86 8.84 -10.43 -5.78
CA VAL A 86 8.45 -9.53 -6.87
C VAL A 86 9.67 -8.81 -7.42
N ARG A 87 9.69 -8.56 -8.72
CA ARG A 87 10.70 -7.73 -9.36
C ARG A 87 10.29 -6.27 -9.30
N LEU A 88 11.24 -5.42 -8.93
CA LEU A 88 11.04 -3.99 -8.80
C LEU A 88 12.22 -3.24 -9.39
N ARG A 89 12.00 -1.95 -9.64
CA ARG A 89 13.03 -1.00 -10.01
C ARG A 89 12.73 0.32 -9.29
N ALA A 90 13.70 0.82 -8.57
CA ALA A 90 13.62 2.09 -7.86
C ALA A 90 14.39 3.17 -8.61
N GLU A 91 13.82 4.36 -8.77
CA GLU A 91 14.43 5.45 -9.53
C GLU A 91 15.46 6.24 -8.72
N ARG A 92 15.37 6.16 -7.40
CA ARG A 92 16.18 6.98 -6.49
C ARG A 92 16.79 6.15 -5.37
N PRO A 93 17.97 6.54 -4.88
CA PRO A 93 18.52 5.96 -3.67
C PRO A 93 17.70 6.43 -2.45
N GLY A 94 17.80 5.68 -1.36
CA GLY A 94 17.19 6.02 -0.10
C GLY A 94 16.46 4.84 0.54
N ARG A 95 15.75 5.13 1.62
CA ARG A 95 14.95 4.14 2.35
C ARG A 95 13.60 3.94 1.70
N TYR A 96 13.23 2.68 1.57
CA TYR A 96 11.94 2.21 1.05
C TYR A 96 11.19 1.44 2.13
N LEU A 97 9.88 1.61 2.15
CA LEU A 97 8.95 0.94 3.04
C LEU A 97 8.15 -0.07 2.23
N ALA A 98 8.05 -1.29 2.73
CA ALA A 98 7.25 -2.36 2.14
C ALA A 98 6.15 -2.76 3.13
N HIS A 99 4.90 -2.55 2.74
CA HIS A 99 3.72 -2.95 3.50
C HIS A 99 3.05 -4.10 2.77
N ALA A 100 2.94 -5.25 3.41
CA ALA A 100 2.22 -6.40 2.85
C ALA A 100 0.90 -6.60 3.61
N GLU A 101 -0.20 -6.46 2.88
CA GLU A 101 -1.53 -6.84 3.33
C GLU A 101 -1.79 -8.26 2.86
N LEU A 102 -2.19 -9.12 3.77
CA LEU A 102 -2.39 -10.54 3.55
C LEU A 102 -3.48 -11.09 4.46
N GLU A 103 -3.98 -12.25 4.10
CA GLU A 103 -4.95 -12.98 4.92
C GLU A 103 -4.51 -14.43 5.09
N ARG A 104 -4.67 -14.97 6.30
CA ARG A 104 -4.42 -16.37 6.61
C ARG A 104 -5.75 -17.12 6.75
N GLU A 105 -5.72 -18.43 6.52
CA GLU A 105 -6.86 -19.30 6.81
C GLU A 105 -7.34 -19.09 8.25
N GLU A 106 -8.66 -18.98 8.42
CA GLU A 106 -9.33 -18.77 9.73
C GLU A 106 -8.82 -17.53 10.50
N SER A 107 -8.34 -16.53 9.77
CA SER A 107 -7.89 -15.26 10.35
C SER A 107 -8.38 -14.09 9.50
N GLY A 108 -8.52 -12.93 10.09
CA GLY A 108 -8.77 -11.71 9.35
C GLY A 108 -7.54 -11.19 8.62
N GLY A 109 -7.73 -10.10 7.87
CA GLY A 109 -6.63 -9.41 7.21
C GLY A 109 -5.56 -8.93 8.17
N GLN A 110 -4.30 -9.04 7.77
CA GLN A 110 -3.14 -8.58 8.52
C GLN A 110 -2.29 -7.68 7.64
N LEU A 111 -1.73 -6.65 8.24
CA LEU A 111 -0.76 -5.76 7.62
C LEU A 111 0.58 -5.93 8.32
N VAL A 112 1.62 -6.22 7.54
CA VAL A 112 2.99 -6.29 8.03
C VAL A 112 3.87 -5.31 7.28
N ALA A 113 4.79 -4.68 7.97
CA ALA A 113 5.67 -3.66 7.41
C ALA A 113 7.14 -4.02 7.63
N ALA A 114 7.95 -3.72 6.64
CA ALA A 114 9.39 -3.82 6.69
C ALA A 114 10.04 -2.73 5.83
N SER A 115 11.35 -2.58 5.88
CA SER A 115 12.05 -1.58 5.08
C SER A 115 13.34 -2.14 4.50
N PHE A 116 13.80 -1.53 3.40
CA PHE A 116 15.07 -1.80 2.76
C PHE A 116 15.66 -0.51 2.20
N ASP A 117 16.94 -0.52 1.87
CA ASP A 117 17.63 0.63 1.32
C ASP A 117 18.05 0.37 -0.13
N VAL A 118 17.99 1.42 -0.96
CA VAL A 118 18.47 1.45 -2.34
C VAL A 118 19.64 2.41 -2.41
N ARG A 119 20.73 1.99 -3.04
CA ARG A 119 21.96 2.78 -3.18
C ARG A 119 22.07 3.44 -4.55
N GLY A 120 23.14 4.22 -4.76
CA GLY A 120 23.49 4.83 -6.02
C GLY A 120 23.02 6.27 -6.16
N GLU A 121 22.87 6.71 -7.40
CA GLU A 121 22.42 8.04 -7.75
C GLU A 121 21.02 7.98 -8.38
N ALA A 122 20.27 9.07 -8.29
CA ALA A 122 18.94 9.16 -8.89
C ALA A 122 19.03 9.06 -10.42
N THR A 123 18.20 8.23 -11.03
CA THR A 123 18.10 8.16 -12.48
C THR A 123 17.20 9.26 -13.01
N ALA A 124 17.59 9.86 -14.14
CA ALA A 124 16.86 10.97 -14.75
C ALA A 124 15.61 10.51 -15.54
N ALA A 125 15.48 9.23 -15.85
CA ALA A 125 14.41 8.70 -16.70
C ALA A 125 13.34 7.99 -15.86
N PRO A 126 12.05 8.19 -16.17
CA PRO A 126 11.00 7.33 -15.64
C PRO A 126 11.25 5.90 -16.11
N ILE A 127 11.23 4.97 -15.20
CA ILE A 127 11.42 3.56 -15.46
C ILE A 127 10.06 2.97 -15.81
N GLY A 128 10.02 2.12 -16.82
CA GLY A 128 8.84 1.64 -17.56
C GLY A 128 7.55 1.30 -16.83
N ASP A 129 7.60 1.03 -15.54
CA ASP A 129 6.42 0.71 -14.70
C ASP A 129 6.02 1.88 -13.80
N ALA A 130 6.53 3.08 -14.04
CA ALA A 130 6.14 4.24 -13.23
C ALA A 130 4.62 4.46 -13.33
N PRO A 131 3.93 4.64 -12.20
CA PRO A 131 2.51 4.94 -12.21
C PRO A 131 2.21 6.16 -13.08
N VAL A 132 1.20 6.05 -13.90
CA VAL A 132 0.74 7.16 -14.76
C VAL A 132 -0.20 8.02 -13.93
N ALA A 133 0.16 9.28 -13.68
CA ALA A 133 -0.72 10.21 -13.00
C ALA A 133 -1.97 10.50 -13.85
N GLY A 134 -3.14 10.51 -13.19
CA GLY A 134 -4.39 10.94 -13.82
C GLY A 134 -4.46 12.45 -13.97
N PRO A 135 -5.34 12.97 -14.85
CA PRO A 135 -5.48 14.40 -15.11
C PRO A 135 -6.19 15.16 -13.98
N ASP A 136 -6.94 14.47 -13.15
CA ASP A 136 -7.77 15.09 -12.11
C ASP A 136 -7.12 15.01 -10.72
N VAL A 137 -7.51 15.95 -9.86
CA VAL A 137 -7.04 16.06 -8.49
C VAL A 137 -8.10 15.51 -7.55
N PRO A 138 -7.75 14.56 -6.65
CA PRO A 138 -8.66 14.06 -5.62
C PRO A 138 -9.11 15.18 -4.68
N ARG A 139 -10.34 15.05 -4.18
CA ARG A 139 -10.95 15.99 -3.23
C ARG A 139 -11.42 15.25 -1.99
N THR A 140 -11.31 15.89 -0.86
CA THR A 140 -11.85 15.39 0.41
C THR A 140 -13.08 16.15 0.82
N GLN A 141 -14.03 15.46 1.47
CA GLN A 141 -15.19 16.06 2.10
C GLN A 141 -15.35 15.47 3.50
N PRO A 142 -15.17 16.29 4.55
CA PRO A 142 -14.89 17.72 4.52
C PRO A 142 -13.53 18.05 3.87
N ALA A 143 -13.37 19.30 3.39
CA ALA A 143 -12.12 19.77 2.78
C ALA A 143 -10.94 19.79 3.77
N ALA A 144 -11.24 19.92 5.07
CA ALA A 144 -10.31 19.76 6.17
C ALA A 144 -10.73 18.52 6.99
N PRO A 145 -10.20 17.33 6.70
CA PRO A 145 -10.50 16.12 7.43
C PRO A 145 -10.09 16.21 8.90
N VAL A 146 -10.85 15.51 9.74
CA VAL A 146 -10.62 15.46 11.19
C VAL A 146 -10.33 14.01 11.59
N ALA A 147 -9.30 13.79 12.38
CA ALA A 147 -8.91 12.47 12.86
C ALA A 147 -10.08 11.75 13.55
N GLY A 148 -10.27 10.47 13.23
CA GLY A 148 -11.35 9.63 13.75
C GLY A 148 -12.73 9.94 13.18
N ARG A 149 -12.83 10.82 12.17
CA ARG A 149 -14.10 11.14 11.50
C ARG A 149 -14.12 10.60 10.08
N PRO A 150 -15.27 10.09 9.60
CA PRO A 150 -15.40 9.68 8.22
C PRO A 150 -15.13 10.85 7.26
N THR A 151 -14.31 10.59 6.27
CA THR A 151 -13.99 11.51 5.18
C THR A 151 -14.29 10.81 3.87
N THR A 152 -15.04 11.47 3.00
CA THR A 152 -15.21 11.01 1.62
C THR A 152 -14.05 11.53 0.77
N VAL A 153 -13.38 10.64 0.06
CA VAL A 153 -12.36 10.97 -0.94
C VAL A 153 -12.95 10.71 -2.31
N GLU A 154 -12.97 11.72 -3.18
CA GLU A 154 -13.54 11.63 -4.52
C GLU A 154 -12.50 11.96 -5.59
N LEU A 155 -12.54 11.23 -6.69
CA LEU A 155 -11.77 11.50 -7.90
C LEU A 155 -12.68 11.43 -9.12
N ALA A 156 -12.68 12.46 -9.97
CA ALA A 156 -13.27 12.37 -11.29
C ALA A 156 -12.46 11.41 -12.17
N VAL A 157 -13.15 10.57 -12.93
CA VAL A 157 -12.50 9.57 -13.79
C VAL A 157 -13.13 9.58 -15.18
N PRO A 158 -12.37 9.22 -16.23
CA PRO A 158 -12.90 9.14 -17.59
C PRO A 158 -13.92 7.99 -17.70
N ALA A 159 -14.67 8.01 -18.76
CA ALA A 159 -15.47 6.85 -19.14
C ALA A 159 -14.57 5.65 -19.46
N GLY A 160 -15.07 4.45 -19.20
CA GLY A 160 -14.34 3.19 -19.51
C GLY A 160 -13.41 2.72 -18.38
N VAL A 161 -13.61 3.21 -17.15
CA VAL A 161 -13.00 2.57 -15.98
C VAL A 161 -13.55 1.14 -15.86
N ARG A 162 -12.66 0.20 -15.66
CA ARG A 162 -12.99 -1.23 -15.54
C ARG A 162 -12.49 -1.81 -14.22
N PRO A 163 -13.10 -2.90 -13.74
CA PRO A 163 -12.58 -3.59 -12.56
C PRO A 163 -11.12 -4.04 -12.78
N TRP A 164 -10.34 -3.89 -11.74
CA TRP A 164 -8.98 -4.39 -11.61
C TRP A 164 -8.85 -5.04 -10.23
N LEU A 165 -8.40 -6.29 -10.18
CA LEU A 165 -8.39 -7.11 -8.98
C LEU A 165 -9.77 -7.19 -8.29
N GLY A 166 -10.81 -7.31 -9.10
CA GLY A 166 -12.18 -7.38 -8.62
C GLY A 166 -12.79 -6.06 -8.15
N MET A 167 -12.02 -4.95 -8.13
CA MET A 167 -12.43 -3.65 -7.59
C MET A 167 -12.41 -2.57 -8.65
N THR A 168 -13.33 -1.61 -8.56
CA THR A 168 -13.40 -0.48 -9.49
C THR A 168 -12.27 0.52 -9.25
N GLY A 169 -11.86 0.68 -8.00
CA GLY A 169 -10.78 1.57 -7.61
C GLY A 169 -10.20 1.20 -6.27
N HIS A 170 -8.96 1.62 -6.06
CA HIS A 170 -8.22 1.43 -4.82
C HIS A 170 -7.79 2.80 -4.27
N LEU A 171 -7.97 3.02 -2.99
CA LEU A 171 -7.37 4.13 -2.27
C LEU A 171 -6.38 3.57 -1.26
N LEU A 172 -5.14 3.98 -1.38
CA LEU A 172 -4.07 3.66 -0.44
C LEU A 172 -3.66 4.94 0.27
N VAL A 173 -3.53 4.86 1.58
CA VAL A 173 -3.23 6.00 2.46
C VAL A 173 -2.13 5.60 3.43
N ARG A 174 -1.05 6.34 3.46
CA ARG A 174 0.07 6.14 4.38
C ARG A 174 0.30 7.41 5.20
N ASN A 175 0.53 7.30 6.50
CA ASN A 175 1.01 8.44 7.26
C ASN A 175 2.45 8.80 6.86
N GLN A 176 2.90 9.97 7.24
CA GLN A 176 4.22 10.46 6.82
C GLN A 176 5.36 9.59 7.36
N ASP A 177 5.24 9.06 8.58
CA ASP A 177 6.26 8.23 9.21
C ASP A 177 6.31 6.80 8.66
N GLY A 178 5.26 6.36 7.97
CA GLY A 178 5.22 5.07 7.29
C GLY A 178 4.92 3.88 8.20
N ASP A 179 4.43 4.10 9.41
CA ASP A 179 4.01 3.05 10.34
C ASP A 179 2.52 2.69 10.23
N PHE A 180 1.78 3.44 9.40
CA PHE A 180 0.39 3.19 9.06
C PHE A 180 0.20 3.13 7.55
N LEU A 181 -0.55 2.14 7.09
CA LEU A 181 -1.10 2.06 5.74
C LEU A 181 -2.59 1.66 5.82
N GLY A 182 -3.45 2.42 5.17
CA GLY A 182 -4.84 2.06 4.92
C GLY A 182 -5.03 1.71 3.45
N HIS A 183 -5.86 0.70 3.17
CA HIS A 183 -6.22 0.27 1.83
C HIS A 183 -7.73 0.04 1.77
N VAL A 184 -8.44 0.83 0.99
CA VAL A 184 -9.89 0.74 0.82
C VAL A 184 -10.27 0.72 -0.65
N HIS A 185 -11.43 0.14 -0.94
CA HIS A 185 -11.88 -0.14 -2.29
C HIS A 185 -13.16 0.60 -2.64
N GLU A 186 -13.28 0.99 -3.91
CA GLU A 186 -14.55 1.37 -4.52
C GLU A 186 -15.15 0.13 -5.18
N MET A 187 -16.32 -0.28 -4.70
CA MET A 187 -17.00 -1.48 -5.16
C MET A 187 -18.19 -1.20 -6.07
N GLY A 188 -18.57 0.06 -6.24
CA GLY A 188 -19.70 0.47 -7.04
C GLY A 188 -19.44 0.36 -8.55
N SER A 189 -20.49 0.52 -9.34
CA SER A 189 -20.32 0.74 -10.78
C SER A 189 -19.72 2.12 -11.00
N PRO A 190 -18.60 2.22 -11.73
CA PRO A 190 -17.96 3.50 -11.95
C PRO A 190 -18.88 4.38 -12.81
N GLY A 191 -19.37 5.46 -12.21
CA GLY A 191 -19.90 6.57 -12.97
C GLY A 191 -18.75 7.43 -13.50
N SER A 192 -18.90 8.74 -13.42
CA SER A 192 -17.83 9.70 -13.72
C SER A 192 -16.90 9.96 -12.52
N ARG A 193 -17.05 9.24 -11.42
CA ARG A 193 -16.31 9.45 -10.16
C ARG A 193 -16.11 8.18 -9.39
N LEU A 194 -14.92 8.06 -8.79
CA LEU A 194 -14.64 7.12 -7.72
C LEU A 194 -14.88 7.80 -6.38
N ARG A 195 -15.41 7.02 -5.41
CA ARG A 195 -15.70 7.49 -4.05
C ARG A 195 -15.22 6.46 -3.04
N PHE A 196 -14.49 6.96 -2.07
CA PHE A 196 -13.98 6.15 -0.96
C PHE A 196 -14.40 6.82 0.34
N THR A 197 -14.76 6.03 1.34
CA THR A 197 -14.91 6.51 2.71
C THR A 197 -13.74 6.01 3.54
N PHE A 198 -13.05 6.95 4.19
CA PHE A 198 -11.90 6.64 5.01
C PHE A 198 -11.89 7.49 6.28
N SER A 199 -11.49 6.89 7.41
CA SER A 199 -11.28 7.61 8.66
C SER A 199 -9.80 7.60 8.99
N PHE A 200 -9.17 8.77 8.92
CA PHE A 200 -7.77 8.92 9.28
C PHE A 200 -7.61 8.70 10.80
N PRO A 201 -6.71 7.81 11.25
CA PRO A 201 -6.63 7.46 12.66
C PRO A 201 -6.15 8.60 13.54
N GLU A 202 -5.18 9.41 13.04
CA GLU A 202 -4.51 10.45 13.80
C GLU A 202 -4.40 11.75 13.01
N PRO A 203 -4.21 12.91 13.67
CA PRO A 203 -3.90 14.14 12.97
C PRO A 203 -2.49 14.09 12.37
N GLY A 204 -2.29 14.79 11.26
CA GLY A 204 -0.99 14.87 10.58
C GLY A 204 -1.13 14.84 9.07
N ARG A 205 0.00 14.75 8.40
CA ARG A 205 0.04 14.66 6.94
C ARG A 205 0.05 13.21 6.50
N TYR A 206 -0.81 12.91 5.53
CA TYR A 206 -0.89 11.62 4.86
C TYR A 206 -0.52 11.76 3.39
N LEU A 207 0.18 10.76 2.90
CA LEU A 207 0.42 10.51 1.48
C LEU A 207 -0.64 9.51 1.01
N ALA A 208 -1.25 9.78 -0.12
CA ALA A 208 -2.34 8.95 -0.62
C ALA A 208 -2.25 8.76 -2.14
N TRP A 209 -2.78 7.64 -2.60
CA TRP A 209 -2.79 7.24 -4.01
C TRP A 209 -4.14 6.61 -4.35
N ILE A 210 -4.78 7.12 -5.39
CA ILE A 210 -5.95 6.47 -5.98
C ILE A 210 -5.51 5.74 -7.23
N GLN A 211 -5.89 4.46 -7.34
CA GLN A 211 -5.63 3.65 -8.52
C GLN A 211 -6.92 3.17 -9.16
N TYR A 212 -6.95 3.19 -10.48
CA TYR A 212 -8.03 2.61 -11.30
C TYR A 212 -7.50 2.14 -12.65
N ALA A 213 -8.21 1.19 -13.26
CA ALA A 213 -7.87 0.69 -14.59
C ALA A 213 -8.71 1.36 -15.67
N THR A 214 -8.07 1.79 -16.75
CA THR A 214 -8.73 2.27 -17.96
C THR A 214 -7.94 1.87 -19.20
N GLY A 215 -8.59 1.33 -20.22
CA GLY A 215 -7.89 0.70 -21.34
C GLY A 215 -6.92 -0.37 -20.83
N ASP A 216 -5.67 -0.32 -21.26
CA ASP A 216 -4.61 -1.26 -20.85
C ASP A 216 -3.71 -0.71 -19.72
N ARG A 217 -4.16 0.35 -19.05
CA ARG A 217 -3.33 1.05 -18.07
C ARG A 217 -3.95 1.05 -16.69
N ILE A 218 -3.07 0.98 -15.69
CA ILE A 218 -3.41 1.36 -14.32
C ILE A 218 -2.98 2.82 -14.12
N VAL A 219 -3.94 3.67 -13.82
CA VAL A 219 -3.70 5.08 -13.47
C VAL A 219 -3.51 5.16 -11.97
N THR A 220 -2.47 5.86 -11.54
CA THR A 220 -2.22 6.15 -10.13
C THR A 220 -2.16 7.67 -9.95
N THR A 221 -3.04 8.21 -9.13
CA THR A 221 -3.12 9.64 -8.84
C THR A 221 -2.64 9.89 -7.42
N PRO A 222 -1.42 10.43 -7.21
CA PRO A 222 -0.91 10.77 -5.89
C PRO A 222 -1.52 12.07 -5.39
N PHE A 223 -1.73 12.18 -4.09
CA PHE A 223 -2.13 13.40 -3.42
C PHE A 223 -1.74 13.37 -1.94
N THR A 224 -1.87 14.49 -1.26
CA THR A 224 -1.63 14.59 0.18
C THR A 224 -2.89 15.06 0.89
N VAL A 225 -3.04 14.64 2.13
CA VAL A 225 -4.15 15.06 3.00
C VAL A 225 -3.57 15.52 4.34
N ASP A 226 -3.87 16.75 4.70
CA ASP A 226 -3.56 17.27 6.03
C ASP A 226 -4.79 17.11 6.94
N VAL A 227 -4.64 16.33 8.00
CA VAL A 227 -5.70 15.93 8.91
C VAL A 227 -5.56 16.69 10.22
N THR A 228 -6.63 17.31 10.67
CA THR A 228 -6.64 18.07 11.93
C THR A 228 -7.04 17.19 13.11
N ALA A 229 -6.63 17.61 14.31
CA ALA A 229 -7.08 16.94 15.53
C ALA A 229 -8.59 17.09 15.73
N SER A 230 -9.23 16.05 16.29
CA SER A 230 -10.59 16.18 16.79
C SER A 230 -10.56 17.12 18.00
N GLU A 231 -11.44 18.14 18.01
CA GLU A 231 -11.63 18.94 19.20
C GLU A 231 -12.08 18.02 20.35
N ALA A 232 -11.30 18.00 21.42
CA ALA A 232 -11.72 17.28 22.63
C ALA A 232 -13.05 17.89 23.09
N ARG A 233 -14.11 17.08 23.16
CA ARG A 233 -15.34 17.53 23.84
C ARG A 233 -14.96 17.88 25.29
N ARG A 234 -15.04 19.15 25.60
CA ARG A 234 -14.97 19.62 26.99
C ARG A 234 -16.24 19.21 27.74
#